data_69ee19c918ecbf109e9c5659fad5dfda
#
_entry.id   69ee19c918ecbf109e9c5659fad5dfda
#
_cell.length_a   1.000
_cell.length_b   1.000
_cell.length_c   1.000
_cell.angle_alpha   90.00
_cell.angle_beta   90.00
_cell.angle_gamma   90.00
#
_symmetry.space_group_name_H-M   'P 1'
#
loop_
_entity.id
_entity.type
_entity.pdbx_description
1 polymer ?
#
loop_
_entity_poly.entity_id
_entity_poly.type
_entity_poly.pdbx_seq_one_letter_code
_entity_poly.pdbx_strand_id
1 'polypeptide(L)'
;MAQSLPLTAQLSAALTALTIEADNEAARRFAHTTTSFGATGPPGSVWMTSIVMWFNCLRWLQDGGELTVAELERRARMPTNLDGMRRWGYITIDGVGRVKRGDARPKPTARSVLAATRRGRAAADVWRTLPGEIEARWRERFGARAVDRVREALGTVLTGVDLALPECMPIGSVYGVGIGGPQPVEPEGDRDVSDELPLITLLSQALLLFALAYERGAKLSLAVQLDGLRVLDADGVAVRELPRLTGISKEAIAMIVKRLERVGCVELVPAPGRGRGKHARLTADRGVRARAAGARRLERVVGGWRERFGADAVSELQRALEPIVGDGTRAGSPLFDGLTPDPDSWRARVPAPELLPWFPMPLHRGGYPDGS
;
A
#
# COMPACT_ATOMS: atom_id res chain seq x y z
N MET A 1 -12.97 -8.19 -26.17
CA MET A 1 -12.91 -8.71 -24.79
C MET A 1 -11.87 -7.89 -24.04
N ALA A 2 -12.22 -7.19 -22.97
CA ALA A 2 -11.26 -6.49 -22.13
C ALA A 2 -10.27 -7.52 -21.58
N GLN A 3 -8.99 -7.20 -21.63
CA GLN A 3 -7.93 -8.09 -21.14
C GLN A 3 -8.01 -8.10 -19.61
N SER A 4 -8.17 -9.28 -18.98
CA SER A 4 -8.19 -9.43 -17.53
C SER A 4 -6.90 -8.86 -16.92
N LEU A 5 -7.03 -8.17 -15.78
CA LEU A 5 -5.87 -7.61 -15.06
C LEU A 5 -4.91 -8.73 -14.60
N PRO A 6 -3.60 -8.50 -14.61
CA PRO A 6 -2.65 -9.41 -13.99
C PRO A 6 -2.95 -9.61 -12.50
N LEU A 7 -2.62 -10.78 -11.96
CA LEU A 7 -2.88 -11.12 -10.55
C LEU A 7 -2.39 -10.05 -9.57
N THR A 8 -1.19 -9.49 -9.80
CA THR A 8 -0.65 -8.39 -8.97
C THR A 8 -1.52 -7.16 -8.97
N ALA A 9 -2.06 -6.78 -10.13
CA ALA A 9 -2.93 -5.62 -10.26
C ALA A 9 -4.30 -5.89 -9.60
N GLN A 10 -4.82 -7.11 -9.68
CA GLN A 10 -6.05 -7.51 -8.98
C GLN A 10 -5.87 -7.47 -7.47
N LEU A 11 -4.79 -8.05 -6.93
CA LEU A 11 -4.45 -7.98 -5.50
C LEU A 11 -4.26 -6.55 -5.02
N SER A 12 -3.55 -5.73 -5.82
CA SER A 12 -3.33 -4.32 -5.51
C SER A 12 -4.62 -3.52 -5.48
N ALA A 13 -5.48 -3.68 -6.50
CA ALA A 13 -6.74 -2.97 -6.58
C ALA A 13 -7.68 -3.33 -5.41
N ALA A 14 -7.81 -4.62 -5.09
CA ALA A 14 -8.60 -5.08 -3.97
C ALA A 14 -8.08 -4.53 -2.63
N LEU A 15 -6.76 -4.64 -2.38
CA LEU A 15 -6.12 -4.12 -1.17
C LEU A 15 -6.29 -2.60 -1.05
N THR A 16 -6.05 -1.88 -2.15
CA THR A 16 -6.16 -0.41 -2.18
C THR A 16 -7.58 0.04 -1.90
N ALA A 17 -8.58 -0.58 -2.52
CA ALA A 17 -9.98 -0.26 -2.29
C ALA A 17 -10.38 -0.49 -0.82
N LEU A 18 -10.04 -1.65 -0.27
CA LEU A 18 -10.33 -1.98 1.13
C LEU A 18 -9.67 -0.99 2.10
N THR A 19 -8.43 -0.59 1.82
CA THR A 19 -7.71 0.42 2.61
C THR A 19 -8.38 1.79 2.52
N ILE A 20 -8.81 2.22 1.31
CA ILE A 20 -9.52 3.49 1.12
C ILE A 20 -10.84 3.50 1.90
N GLU A 21 -11.63 2.43 1.81
CA GLU A 21 -12.91 2.33 2.55
C GLU A 21 -12.69 2.41 4.06
N ALA A 22 -11.69 1.68 4.57
CA ALA A 22 -11.33 1.71 5.99
C ALA A 22 -10.86 3.09 6.43
N ASP A 23 -10.00 3.73 5.65
CA ASP A 23 -9.48 5.07 5.94
C ASP A 23 -10.57 6.14 5.85
N ASN A 24 -11.51 6.04 4.92
CA ASN A 24 -12.68 6.93 4.83
C ASN A 24 -13.56 6.81 6.07
N GLU A 25 -13.84 5.58 6.51
CA GLU A 25 -14.66 5.33 7.69
C GLU A 25 -13.96 5.80 8.98
N ALA A 26 -12.65 5.57 9.10
CA ALA A 26 -11.87 6.11 10.21
C ALA A 26 -11.88 7.63 10.25
N ALA A 27 -11.73 8.29 9.10
CA ALA A 27 -11.78 9.74 9.00
C ALA A 27 -13.13 10.33 9.46
N ARG A 28 -14.23 9.58 9.26
CA ARG A 28 -15.56 9.96 9.76
C ARG A 28 -15.69 9.83 11.27
N ARG A 29 -15.07 8.80 11.88
CA ARG A 29 -15.20 8.49 13.32
C ARG A 29 -14.19 9.20 14.19
N PHE A 30 -13.03 9.54 13.66
CA PHE A 30 -11.93 10.10 14.43
C PHE A 30 -11.47 11.42 13.86
N ALA A 31 -11.67 12.50 14.65
CA ALA A 31 -11.21 13.83 14.27
C ALA A 31 -9.68 13.87 14.19
N HIS A 32 -9.16 13.91 12.97
CA HIS A 32 -7.74 14.05 12.72
C HIS A 32 -7.29 15.47 13.02
N THR A 33 -6.49 15.64 14.05
CA THR A 33 -5.63 16.80 14.09
C THR A 33 -4.42 16.49 13.24
N THR A 34 -4.59 16.60 11.99
CA THR A 34 -3.46 16.68 11.10
C THR A 34 -2.70 17.93 11.44
N THR A 35 -1.42 17.79 11.50
CA THR A 35 -0.57 18.96 11.41
C THR A 35 -0.77 19.51 10.02
N SER A 36 -1.68 20.48 9.90
CA SER A 36 -1.61 21.38 8.76
C SER A 36 -0.19 21.93 8.74
N PHE A 37 0.56 21.60 7.73
CA PHE A 37 1.84 22.24 7.48
C PHE A 37 1.54 23.68 7.06
N GLY A 38 1.52 24.58 8.07
CA GLY A 38 1.24 25.98 7.92
C GLY A 38 -0.25 26.28 7.64
N ALA A 39 -0.80 27.27 8.28
CA ALA A 39 -2.15 27.76 8.05
C ALA A 39 -2.42 28.28 6.61
N THR A 40 -1.46 28.15 5.72
CA THR A 40 -1.46 28.67 4.33
C THR A 40 -1.29 27.58 3.27
N GLY A 41 -1.19 26.30 3.65
CA GLY A 41 -1.11 25.22 2.68
C GLY A 41 -2.45 24.87 2.05
N PRO A 42 -2.50 24.41 0.80
CA PRO A 42 -3.72 23.93 0.20
C PRO A 42 -4.34 22.81 1.03
N PRO A 43 -5.68 22.62 1.00
CA PRO A 43 -6.42 21.66 1.81
C PRO A 43 -5.94 20.19 1.73
N GLY A 44 -5.05 19.87 0.81
CA GLY A 44 -4.55 18.52 0.53
C GLY A 44 -3.30 18.07 1.30
N SER A 45 -2.83 18.80 2.33
CA SER A 45 -1.60 18.43 3.08
C SER A 45 -1.87 17.75 4.43
N VAL A 46 -2.94 16.98 4.52
CA VAL A 46 -3.41 16.37 5.76
C VAL A 46 -2.81 14.97 5.91
N TRP A 47 -1.98 14.77 6.92
CA TRP A 47 -1.45 13.45 7.28
C TRP A 47 -2.38 12.74 8.24
N MET A 48 -2.69 11.49 7.96
CA MET A 48 -3.54 10.68 8.83
C MET A 48 -2.86 9.38 9.23
N THR A 49 -3.31 8.81 10.34
CA THR A 49 -3.03 7.43 10.69
C THR A 49 -3.90 6.54 9.82
N SER A 50 -3.29 5.66 9.06
CA SER A 50 -4.01 4.68 8.26
C SER A 50 -4.13 3.34 8.99
N ILE A 51 -4.99 2.49 8.47
CA ILE A 51 -5.14 1.10 8.95
C ILE A 51 -3.81 0.35 8.93
N VAL A 52 -2.94 0.62 7.97
CA VAL A 52 -1.59 0.05 7.87
C VAL A 52 -0.75 0.38 9.10
N MET A 53 -0.78 1.64 9.55
CA MET A 53 -0.03 2.06 10.74
C MET A 53 -0.63 1.48 12.02
N TRP A 54 -1.95 1.35 12.06
CA TRP A 54 -2.58 0.72 13.20
C TRP A 54 -2.21 -0.75 13.31
N PHE A 55 -2.39 -1.54 12.27
CA PHE A 55 -2.09 -2.98 12.28
C PHE A 55 -0.61 -3.28 12.54
N ASN A 56 0.27 -2.56 11.89
CA ASN A 56 1.70 -2.84 12.02
C ASN A 56 2.33 -2.20 13.27
N CYS A 57 1.64 -1.30 13.98
CA CYS A 57 2.25 -0.58 15.09
C CYS A 57 1.32 -0.36 16.29
N LEU A 58 0.26 0.45 16.12
CA LEU A 58 -0.51 0.97 17.26
C LEU A 58 -1.27 -0.10 18.03
N ARG A 59 -1.74 -1.16 17.38
CA ARG A 59 -2.47 -2.24 18.06
C ARG A 59 -1.66 -2.92 19.17
N TRP A 60 -0.33 -2.97 19.02
CA TRP A 60 0.57 -3.56 20.00
C TRP A 60 0.77 -2.71 21.25
N LEU A 61 0.25 -1.47 21.24
CA LEU A 61 0.33 -0.48 22.30
C LEU A 61 -1.05 -0.19 22.92
N GLN A 62 -2.08 -0.98 22.60
CA GLN A 62 -3.48 -0.69 22.99
C GLN A 62 -3.72 -0.73 24.50
N ASP A 63 -3.22 -1.75 25.18
CA ASP A 63 -3.56 -2.06 26.56
C ASP A 63 -2.85 -1.17 27.60
N GLY A 64 -2.30 -0.03 27.14
CA GLY A 64 -1.54 0.87 28.00
C GLY A 64 -0.17 0.34 28.37
N GLY A 65 0.23 -0.80 27.78
CA GLY A 65 1.55 -1.38 27.95
C GLY A 65 2.64 -0.57 27.24
N GLU A 66 3.84 -0.68 27.76
CA GLU A 66 5.06 -0.15 27.16
C GLU A 66 5.77 -1.26 26.40
N LEU A 67 6.31 -0.94 25.24
CA LEU A 67 7.14 -1.84 24.45
C LEU A 67 8.45 -1.16 24.10
N THR A 68 9.52 -1.92 24.01
CA THR A 68 10.73 -1.39 23.35
C THR A 68 10.54 -1.33 21.83
N VAL A 69 11.34 -0.51 21.16
CA VAL A 69 11.37 -0.45 19.69
C VAL A 69 11.62 -1.84 19.11
N ALA A 70 12.61 -2.57 19.66
CA ALA A 70 12.93 -3.92 19.21
C ALA A 70 11.73 -4.88 19.35
N GLU A 71 11.00 -4.80 20.46
CA GLU A 71 9.83 -5.64 20.69
C GLU A 71 8.68 -5.28 19.74
N LEU A 72 8.44 -3.99 19.51
CA LEU A 72 7.44 -3.54 18.53
C LEU A 72 7.78 -4.03 17.12
N GLU A 73 9.03 -3.85 16.68
CA GLU A 73 9.46 -4.28 15.34
C GLU A 73 9.39 -5.80 15.17
N ARG A 74 9.70 -6.55 16.22
CA ARG A 74 9.56 -8.01 16.24
C ARG A 74 8.10 -8.43 16.07
N ARG A 75 7.16 -7.82 16.82
CA ARG A 75 5.71 -8.10 16.73
C ARG A 75 5.14 -7.63 15.40
N ALA A 76 5.54 -6.44 14.95
CA ALA A 76 5.12 -5.87 13.68
C ALA A 76 5.72 -6.59 12.46
N ARG A 77 6.79 -7.38 12.68
CA ARG A 77 7.55 -8.09 11.63
C ARG A 77 8.13 -7.16 10.55
N MET A 78 8.35 -5.92 10.91
CA MET A 78 8.90 -4.88 10.04
C MET A 78 9.40 -3.66 10.84
N PRO A 79 10.33 -2.87 10.30
CA PRO A 79 10.66 -1.56 10.84
C PRO A 79 9.43 -0.63 10.80
N THR A 80 9.27 0.21 11.81
CA THR A 80 8.11 1.07 11.97
C THR A 80 8.44 2.56 11.81
N ASN A 81 7.47 3.36 11.32
CA ASN A 81 7.64 4.82 11.19
C ASN A 81 7.37 5.54 12.52
N LEU A 82 8.26 5.35 13.48
CA LEU A 82 8.12 5.93 14.83
C LEU A 82 8.12 7.46 14.85
N ASP A 83 8.92 8.08 14.00
CA ASP A 83 8.99 9.54 13.92
C ASP A 83 7.68 10.17 13.42
N GLY A 84 7.02 9.54 12.47
CA GLY A 84 5.69 9.94 12.01
C GLY A 84 4.67 9.84 13.13
N MET A 85 4.55 8.69 13.77
CA MET A 85 3.59 8.46 14.84
C MET A 85 3.80 9.38 16.05
N ARG A 86 5.05 9.63 16.47
CA ARG A 86 5.38 10.59 17.52
C ARG A 86 5.02 12.02 17.11
N ARG A 87 5.36 12.41 15.86
CA ARG A 87 5.06 13.77 15.34
C ARG A 87 3.56 14.05 15.36
N TRP A 88 2.74 13.07 15.03
CA TRP A 88 1.29 13.20 15.01
C TRP A 88 0.66 13.00 16.40
N GLY A 89 1.47 12.67 17.41
CA GLY A 89 1.02 12.57 18.79
C GLY A 89 0.29 11.28 19.13
N TYR A 90 0.53 10.19 18.39
CA TYR A 90 -0.05 8.89 18.68
C TYR A 90 0.77 8.07 19.67
N ILE A 91 2.09 8.29 19.72
CA ILE A 91 3.00 7.63 20.66
C ILE A 91 3.91 8.61 21.37
N THR A 92 4.42 8.18 22.52
CA THR A 92 5.63 8.74 23.15
C THR A 92 6.79 7.78 22.96
N ILE A 93 8.01 8.31 22.96
CA ILE A 93 9.26 7.54 22.94
C ILE A 93 10.08 8.02 24.12
N ASP A 94 10.48 7.12 25.02
CA ASP A 94 11.18 7.43 26.28
C ASP A 94 10.47 8.53 27.09
N GLY A 95 9.14 8.48 27.15
CA GLY A 95 8.29 9.48 27.80
C GLY A 95 8.16 10.81 27.06
N VAL A 96 8.86 11.00 25.96
CA VAL A 96 8.82 12.24 25.16
C VAL A 96 7.74 12.14 24.09
N GLY A 97 6.75 13.00 24.18
CA GLY A 97 5.66 13.07 23.21
C GLY A 97 6.01 13.91 21.96
N ARG A 98 5.02 14.67 21.49
CA ARG A 98 5.12 15.48 20.29
C ARG A 98 6.31 16.45 20.32
N VAL A 99 7.21 16.32 19.35
CA VAL A 99 8.39 17.20 19.19
C VAL A 99 8.16 18.15 18.03
N LYS A 100 8.45 19.43 18.20
CA LYS A 100 8.30 20.44 17.14
C LYS A 100 9.33 20.20 16.01
N ARG A 101 8.99 20.64 14.81
CA ARG A 101 9.92 20.58 13.66
C ARG A 101 11.11 21.50 13.94
N GLY A 102 12.33 20.97 13.83
CA GLY A 102 13.58 21.73 14.07
C GLY A 102 14.24 21.44 15.42
N ASP A 103 13.55 20.87 16.39
CA ASP A 103 14.19 20.48 17.63
C ASP A 103 15.13 19.29 17.43
N ALA A 104 16.25 19.30 18.17
CA ALA A 104 17.19 18.18 18.21
C ALA A 104 16.47 16.92 18.72
N ARG A 105 16.46 15.86 17.91
CA ARG A 105 15.76 14.60 18.23
C ARG A 105 16.80 13.51 18.39
N PRO A 106 16.90 12.92 19.60
CA PRO A 106 17.61 11.68 19.72
C PRO A 106 16.92 10.64 18.83
N LYS A 107 17.67 9.94 18.01
CA LYS A 107 17.15 8.82 17.24
C LYS A 107 16.77 7.71 18.20
N PRO A 108 15.56 7.13 18.08
CA PRO A 108 15.20 5.97 18.86
C PRO A 108 16.22 4.85 18.67
N THR A 109 16.53 4.15 19.75
CA THR A 109 17.35 2.94 19.74
C THR A 109 16.47 1.73 19.90
N ALA A 110 16.99 0.53 19.67
CA ALA A 110 16.26 -0.71 19.90
C ALA A 110 15.70 -0.84 21.34
N ARG A 111 16.32 -0.15 22.32
CA ARG A 111 15.93 -0.15 23.74
C ARG A 111 14.98 0.99 24.11
N SER A 112 14.76 1.97 23.22
CA SER A 112 13.84 3.07 23.50
C SER A 112 12.44 2.54 23.79
N VAL A 113 11.80 3.07 24.82
CA VAL A 113 10.48 2.65 25.30
C VAL A 113 9.38 3.44 24.60
N LEU A 114 8.40 2.74 24.09
CA LEU A 114 7.25 3.25 23.37
C LEU A 114 5.98 3.08 24.20
N ALA A 115 5.13 4.10 24.22
CA ALA A 115 3.80 4.01 24.80
C ALA A 115 2.78 4.75 23.92
N ALA A 116 1.54 4.24 23.85
CA ALA A 116 0.46 4.95 23.18
C ALA A 116 0.01 6.15 24.02
N THR A 117 -0.15 7.30 23.40
CA THR A 117 -0.82 8.45 24.01
C THR A 117 -2.32 8.19 24.14
N ARG A 118 -3.05 9.06 24.87
CA ARG A 118 -4.52 9.02 24.87
C ARG A 118 -5.09 9.05 23.44
N ARG A 119 -4.47 9.84 22.58
CA ARG A 119 -4.85 9.94 21.16
C ARG A 119 -4.54 8.67 20.38
N GLY A 120 -3.39 8.05 20.63
CA GLY A 120 -3.03 6.79 20.01
C GLY A 120 -4.01 5.68 20.36
N ARG A 121 -4.42 5.59 21.64
CA ARG A 121 -5.44 4.63 22.08
C ARG A 121 -6.79 4.90 21.44
N ALA A 122 -7.27 6.15 21.42
CA ALA A 122 -8.53 6.51 20.78
C ALA A 122 -8.54 6.17 19.27
N ALA A 123 -7.43 6.39 18.58
CA ALA A 123 -7.28 5.96 17.18
C ALA A 123 -7.33 4.44 17.06
N ALA A 124 -6.61 3.72 17.91
CA ALA A 124 -6.60 2.27 17.93
C ALA A 124 -8.00 1.67 18.16
N ASP A 125 -8.80 2.29 19.03
CA ASP A 125 -10.19 1.87 19.30
C ASP A 125 -11.08 1.97 18.04
N VAL A 126 -10.92 3.04 17.25
CA VAL A 126 -11.63 3.19 15.98
C VAL A 126 -11.21 2.11 14.98
N TRP A 127 -9.91 1.85 14.86
CA TRP A 127 -9.39 0.89 13.87
C TRP A 127 -9.70 -0.57 14.19
N ARG A 128 -9.98 -0.90 15.45
CA ARG A 128 -10.16 -2.28 15.91
C ARG A 128 -11.28 -3.00 15.18
N THR A 129 -12.39 -2.34 14.93
CA THR A 129 -13.60 -2.94 14.34
C THR A 129 -13.66 -2.80 12.82
N LEU A 130 -12.92 -1.84 12.26
CA LEU A 130 -13.03 -1.49 10.84
C LEU A 130 -12.77 -2.64 9.86
N PRO A 131 -11.78 -3.52 10.04
CA PRO A 131 -11.56 -4.61 9.10
C PRO A 131 -12.78 -5.50 8.92
N GLY A 132 -13.40 -5.90 10.02
CA GLY A 132 -14.61 -6.72 9.99
C GLY A 132 -15.82 -5.98 9.41
N GLU A 133 -15.96 -4.70 9.73
CA GLU A 133 -17.06 -3.87 9.21
C GLU A 133 -16.93 -3.63 7.70
N ILE A 134 -15.74 -3.36 7.20
CA ILE A 134 -15.51 -3.17 5.76
C ILE A 134 -15.70 -4.49 5.02
N GLU A 135 -15.24 -5.61 5.57
CA GLU A 135 -15.46 -6.93 5.00
C GLU A 135 -16.96 -7.27 4.97
N ALA A 136 -17.74 -6.94 6.00
CA ALA A 136 -19.18 -7.10 6.01
C ALA A 136 -19.86 -6.28 4.88
N ARG A 137 -19.44 -5.03 4.67
CA ARG A 137 -19.90 -4.21 3.54
C ARG A 137 -19.55 -4.82 2.18
N TRP A 138 -18.39 -5.45 2.06
CA TRP A 138 -18.02 -6.17 0.85
C TRP A 138 -18.92 -7.39 0.62
N ARG A 139 -19.27 -8.12 1.70
CA ARG A 139 -20.22 -9.24 1.63
C ARG A 139 -21.61 -8.80 1.19
N GLU A 140 -22.06 -7.63 1.64
CA GLU A 140 -23.33 -7.05 1.19
C GLU A 140 -23.28 -6.62 -0.28
N ARG A 141 -22.19 -5.97 -0.71
CA ARG A 141 -22.04 -5.42 -2.06
C ARG A 141 -21.76 -6.47 -3.12
N PHE A 142 -20.85 -7.39 -2.85
CA PHE A 142 -20.37 -8.38 -3.83
C PHE A 142 -21.01 -9.76 -3.63
N GLY A 143 -21.72 -9.95 -2.54
CA GLY A 143 -22.27 -11.24 -2.10
C GLY A 143 -21.28 -12.03 -1.24
N ALA A 144 -21.80 -12.67 -0.18
CA ALA A 144 -20.99 -13.42 0.79
C ALA A 144 -20.12 -14.49 0.10
N ARG A 145 -20.69 -15.25 -0.83
CA ARG A 145 -19.98 -16.31 -1.55
C ARG A 145 -18.77 -15.81 -2.34
N ALA A 146 -18.86 -14.61 -2.94
CA ALA A 146 -17.73 -14.04 -3.69
C ALA A 146 -16.57 -13.67 -2.75
N VAL A 147 -16.89 -13.06 -1.61
CA VAL A 147 -15.87 -12.71 -0.60
C VAL A 147 -15.26 -13.96 0.03
N ASP A 148 -16.07 -14.98 0.35
CA ASP A 148 -15.59 -16.26 0.90
C ASP A 148 -14.63 -16.95 -0.08
N ARG A 149 -14.96 -17.00 -1.37
CA ARG A 149 -14.05 -17.55 -2.39
C ARG A 149 -12.70 -16.82 -2.45
N VAL A 150 -12.69 -15.50 -2.31
CA VAL A 150 -11.43 -14.74 -2.25
C VAL A 150 -10.65 -15.11 -0.99
N ARG A 151 -11.30 -15.21 0.17
CA ARG A 151 -10.64 -15.63 1.42
C ARG A 151 -10.04 -17.03 1.32
N GLU A 152 -10.82 -18.00 0.85
CA GLU A 152 -10.38 -19.39 0.67
C GLU A 152 -9.19 -19.48 -0.30
N ALA A 153 -9.27 -18.79 -1.44
CA ALA A 153 -8.20 -18.79 -2.41
C ALA A 153 -6.91 -18.13 -1.88
N LEU A 154 -7.03 -17.03 -1.13
CA LEU A 154 -5.89 -16.39 -0.43
C LEU A 154 -5.33 -17.32 0.66
N GLY A 155 -6.18 -17.94 1.47
CA GLY A 155 -5.80 -18.91 2.49
C GLY A 155 -5.00 -20.07 1.89
N THR A 156 -5.46 -20.64 0.78
CA THR A 156 -4.77 -21.73 0.06
C THR A 156 -3.35 -21.33 -0.35
N VAL A 157 -3.16 -20.12 -0.87
CA VAL A 157 -1.83 -19.63 -1.26
C VAL A 157 -0.96 -19.35 -0.04
N LEU A 158 -1.54 -18.81 1.05
CA LEU A 158 -0.77 -18.40 2.23
C LEU A 158 -0.45 -19.54 3.20
N THR A 159 -1.23 -20.62 3.22
CA THR A 159 -0.97 -21.79 4.09
C THR A 159 0.39 -22.44 3.81
N GLY A 160 0.88 -22.38 2.56
CA GLY A 160 2.22 -22.91 2.20
C GLY A 160 3.38 -21.94 2.41
N VAL A 161 3.22 -20.89 3.23
CA VAL A 161 4.22 -19.82 3.38
C VAL A 161 4.86 -19.88 4.78
N ASP A 162 6.09 -20.39 4.86
CA ASP A 162 6.89 -20.45 6.09
C ASP A 162 7.62 -19.13 6.37
N LEU A 163 6.91 -18.01 6.29
CA LEU A 163 7.47 -16.68 6.50
C LEU A 163 6.58 -15.84 7.43
N ALA A 164 7.21 -15.25 8.43
CA ALA A 164 6.55 -14.27 9.29
C ALA A 164 6.36 -12.95 8.53
N LEU A 165 5.22 -12.77 7.88
CA LEU A 165 4.87 -11.54 7.18
C LEU A 165 4.18 -10.54 8.13
N PRO A 166 4.37 -9.22 7.95
CA PRO A 166 3.56 -8.22 8.64
C PRO A 166 2.08 -8.37 8.26
N GLU A 167 1.17 -7.89 9.10
CA GLU A 167 -0.26 -8.01 8.84
C GLU A 167 -0.75 -7.05 7.78
N CYS A 168 -0.17 -5.86 7.68
CA CYS A 168 -0.41 -4.99 6.54
C CYS A 168 0.89 -4.77 5.77
N MET A 169 0.75 -4.66 4.46
CA MET A 169 1.88 -4.41 3.58
C MET A 169 2.60 -3.12 3.99
N PRO A 170 3.93 -3.14 4.15
CA PRO A 170 4.68 -1.93 4.42
C PRO A 170 4.55 -0.94 3.27
N ILE A 171 4.80 0.32 3.57
CA ILE A 171 4.80 1.38 2.55
C ILE A 171 5.83 1.03 1.49
N GLY A 172 5.37 0.77 0.28
CA GLY A 172 6.22 0.56 -0.87
C GLY A 172 7.00 1.84 -1.20
N SER A 173 8.20 1.67 -1.70
CA SER A 173 9.02 2.78 -2.17
C SER A 173 9.62 2.47 -3.53
N VAL A 174 10.22 3.48 -4.15
CA VAL A 174 10.99 3.29 -5.40
C VAL A 174 12.21 2.37 -5.23
N TYR A 175 12.53 1.99 -4.00
CA TYR A 175 13.62 1.08 -3.66
C TYR A 175 13.13 -0.32 -3.23
N GLY A 176 11.83 -0.53 -3.20
CA GLY A 176 11.20 -1.79 -2.81
C GLY A 176 10.31 -1.68 -1.58
N VAL A 177 9.83 -2.81 -1.11
CA VAL A 177 8.90 -2.89 0.04
C VAL A 177 9.55 -2.68 1.41
N GLY A 178 10.85 -2.42 1.46
CA GLY A 178 11.54 -1.90 2.66
C GLY A 178 11.56 -2.82 3.89
N ILE A 179 11.31 -4.12 3.71
CA ILE A 179 11.45 -5.10 4.78
C ILE A 179 12.92 -5.56 4.83
N GLY A 180 13.48 -5.61 6.02
CA GLY A 180 14.83 -6.14 6.27
C GLY A 180 14.98 -7.66 6.07
N GLY A 181 14.16 -8.24 5.21
CA GLY A 181 14.01 -9.66 4.93
C GLY A 181 12.91 -10.30 5.79
N PRO A 182 12.05 -11.16 5.19
CA PRO A 182 11.09 -11.94 5.95
C PRO A 182 11.85 -12.90 6.88
N GLN A 183 11.49 -12.90 8.15
CA GLN A 183 12.02 -13.87 9.11
C GLN A 183 11.28 -15.20 8.95
N PRO A 184 11.96 -16.34 9.14
CA PRO A 184 11.28 -17.63 9.23
C PRO A 184 10.23 -17.59 10.34
N VAL A 185 9.09 -18.24 10.11
CA VAL A 185 8.09 -18.44 11.16
C VAL A 185 8.67 -19.44 12.17
N GLU A 186 8.81 -19.05 13.43
CA GLU A 186 8.93 -20.06 14.49
C GLU A 186 7.61 -20.83 14.53
N PRO A 187 7.64 -22.17 14.63
CA PRO A 187 6.43 -22.99 14.62
C PRO A 187 5.61 -22.73 15.90
N GLU A 188 4.77 -21.73 15.86
CA GLU A 188 3.65 -21.60 16.78
C GLU A 188 2.49 -22.34 16.14
N GLY A 189 2.20 -23.55 16.63
CA GLY A 189 1.04 -24.39 16.37
C GLY A 189 0.28 -24.23 15.04
N ASP A 190 -0.38 -25.24 14.63
CA ASP A 190 -1.24 -25.28 13.43
C ASP A 190 -2.31 -24.16 13.48
N ARG A 191 -1.96 -22.94 13.03
CA ARG A 191 -2.93 -21.86 12.86
C ARG A 191 -3.62 -22.07 11.53
N ASP A 192 -4.91 -22.30 11.58
CA ASP A 192 -5.75 -22.13 10.40
C ASP A 192 -5.75 -20.63 10.03
N VAL A 193 -4.87 -20.29 9.11
CA VAL A 193 -4.59 -18.89 8.72
C VAL A 193 -5.83 -18.23 8.09
N SER A 194 -6.78 -19.02 7.57
CA SER A 194 -7.89 -18.50 6.77
C SER A 194 -9.02 -17.87 7.58
N ASP A 195 -9.31 -18.40 8.77
CA ASP A 195 -10.51 -18.01 9.52
C ASP A 195 -10.28 -16.88 10.52
N GLU A 196 -9.04 -16.68 10.98
CA GLU A 196 -8.72 -15.68 12.01
C GLU A 196 -8.23 -14.33 11.46
N LEU A 197 -7.63 -14.30 10.26
CA LEU A 197 -7.05 -13.08 9.72
C LEU A 197 -8.07 -12.25 8.94
N PRO A 198 -8.10 -10.91 9.13
CA PRO A 198 -8.91 -10.02 8.31
C PRO A 198 -8.56 -10.11 6.82
N LEU A 199 -9.54 -9.92 5.93
CA LEU A 199 -9.31 -9.95 4.48
C LEU A 199 -8.21 -8.99 4.03
N ILE A 200 -8.11 -7.81 4.65
CA ILE A 200 -7.03 -6.86 4.35
C ILE A 200 -5.64 -7.44 4.64
N THR A 201 -5.51 -8.25 5.68
CA THR A 201 -4.25 -8.91 6.02
C THR A 201 -3.90 -9.97 4.99
N LEU A 202 -4.87 -10.80 4.60
CA LEU A 202 -4.66 -11.83 3.57
C LEU A 202 -4.22 -11.22 2.23
N LEU A 203 -4.91 -10.16 1.78
CA LEU A 203 -4.54 -9.41 0.57
C LEU A 203 -3.15 -8.79 0.68
N SER A 204 -2.85 -8.17 1.84
CA SER A 204 -1.55 -7.56 2.10
C SER A 204 -0.42 -8.57 2.05
N GLN A 205 -0.58 -9.72 2.70
CA GLN A 205 0.44 -10.77 2.75
C GLN A 205 0.65 -11.41 1.38
N ALA A 206 -0.41 -11.67 0.62
CA ALA A 206 -0.30 -12.20 -0.74
C ALA A 206 0.44 -11.23 -1.67
N LEU A 207 0.06 -9.94 -1.67
CA LEU A 207 0.73 -8.94 -2.50
C LEU A 207 2.18 -8.73 -2.08
N LEU A 208 2.45 -8.71 -0.77
CA LEU A 208 3.81 -8.60 -0.24
C LEU A 208 4.68 -9.78 -0.65
N LEU A 209 4.15 -11.00 -0.53
CA LEU A 209 4.86 -12.22 -0.96
C LEU A 209 5.23 -12.15 -2.45
N PHE A 210 4.31 -11.65 -3.28
CA PHE A 210 4.58 -11.43 -4.70
C PHE A 210 5.68 -10.39 -4.92
N ALA A 211 5.61 -9.26 -4.20
CA ALA A 211 6.62 -8.20 -4.29
C ALA A 211 8.01 -8.69 -3.87
N LEU A 212 8.12 -9.44 -2.79
CA LEU A 212 9.38 -10.03 -2.33
C LEU A 212 9.96 -11.01 -3.36
N ALA A 213 9.12 -11.84 -3.97
CA ALA A 213 9.55 -12.76 -5.03
C ALA A 213 10.04 -11.99 -6.27
N TYR A 214 9.33 -10.92 -6.65
CA TYR A 214 9.74 -10.07 -7.77
C TYR A 214 11.07 -9.34 -7.48
N GLU A 215 11.21 -8.75 -6.29
CA GLU A 215 12.34 -7.88 -5.94
C GLU A 215 13.63 -8.64 -5.65
N ARG A 216 13.57 -9.94 -5.42
CA ARG A 216 14.76 -10.78 -5.21
C ARG A 216 15.70 -10.71 -6.43
N GLY A 217 16.80 -9.95 -6.31
CA GLY A 217 17.76 -9.69 -7.39
C GLY A 217 17.25 -8.79 -8.52
N ALA A 218 16.15 -8.06 -8.33
CA ALA A 218 15.69 -7.05 -9.28
C ALA A 218 16.49 -5.76 -9.12
N LYS A 219 16.78 -5.08 -10.24
CA LYS A 219 17.42 -3.76 -10.24
C LYS A 219 16.43 -2.61 -9.97
N LEU A 220 15.17 -2.85 -10.25
CA LEU A 220 14.05 -1.93 -10.05
C LEU A 220 12.97 -2.63 -9.22
N SER A 221 12.36 -1.89 -8.31
CA SER A 221 11.24 -2.39 -7.51
C SER A 221 10.01 -2.70 -8.36
N LEU A 222 9.12 -3.50 -7.80
CA LEU A 222 7.85 -3.83 -8.44
C LEU A 222 7.01 -2.57 -8.69
N ALA A 223 6.97 -1.62 -7.72
CA ALA A 223 6.31 -0.33 -7.89
C ALA A 223 6.81 0.44 -9.11
N VAL A 224 8.12 0.58 -9.27
CA VAL A 224 8.72 1.28 -10.42
C VAL A 224 8.38 0.58 -11.74
N GLN A 225 8.30 -0.75 -11.73
CA GLN A 225 7.92 -1.51 -12.92
C GLN A 225 6.46 -1.32 -13.30
N LEU A 226 5.54 -1.48 -12.35
CA LEU A 226 4.10 -1.49 -12.61
C LEU A 226 3.50 -0.09 -12.75
N ASP A 227 3.95 0.86 -11.94
CA ASP A 227 3.39 2.21 -11.93
C ASP A 227 4.25 3.22 -12.71
N GLY A 228 5.44 2.83 -13.14
CA GLY A 228 6.33 3.66 -13.94
C GLY A 228 6.51 3.12 -15.36
N LEU A 229 7.35 2.11 -15.50
CA LEU A 229 7.79 1.64 -16.82
C LEU A 229 6.66 1.09 -17.70
N ARG A 230 5.61 0.54 -17.10
CA ARG A 230 4.46 -0.02 -17.84
C ARG A 230 3.78 0.99 -18.76
N VAL A 231 3.63 2.22 -18.30
CA VAL A 231 2.87 3.27 -19.01
C VAL A 231 3.73 4.16 -19.90
N LEU A 232 5.05 3.99 -19.87
CA LEU A 232 5.98 4.78 -20.67
C LEU A 232 6.33 4.07 -21.99
N ASP A 233 6.53 4.89 -23.04
CA ASP A 233 6.97 4.45 -24.36
C ASP A 233 8.14 5.31 -24.88
N ALA A 234 8.51 5.08 -26.13
CA ALA A 234 9.57 5.83 -26.80
C ALA A 234 9.13 7.23 -27.27
N ASP A 235 7.83 7.45 -27.46
CA ASP A 235 7.28 8.74 -27.87
C ASP A 235 7.18 9.70 -26.67
N GLY A 236 7.05 9.13 -25.47
CA GLY A 236 7.01 9.84 -24.22
C GLY A 236 5.62 10.26 -23.77
N VAL A 237 5.39 10.20 -22.47
CA VAL A 237 4.13 10.55 -21.81
C VAL A 237 4.32 11.83 -21.01
N ALA A 238 3.35 12.76 -21.10
CA ALA A 238 3.39 13.95 -20.28
C ALA A 238 3.39 13.59 -18.80
N VAL A 239 4.37 14.08 -18.03
CA VAL A 239 4.52 13.72 -16.60
C VAL A 239 3.25 14.02 -15.80
N ARG A 240 2.52 15.09 -16.17
CA ARG A 240 1.24 15.47 -15.55
C ARG A 240 0.10 14.45 -15.78
N GLU A 241 0.21 13.61 -16.82
CA GLU A 241 -0.81 12.60 -17.13
C GLU A 241 -0.54 11.26 -16.42
N LEU A 242 0.69 11.05 -15.94
CA LEU A 242 1.07 9.79 -15.31
C LEU A 242 0.22 9.42 -14.10
N PRO A 243 -0.18 10.34 -13.20
CA PRO A 243 -1.09 10.01 -12.10
C PRO A 243 -2.41 9.41 -12.59
N ARG A 244 -3.01 9.97 -13.66
CA ARG A 244 -4.25 9.43 -14.24
C ARG A 244 -4.07 8.06 -14.90
N LEU A 245 -2.91 7.80 -15.48
CA LEU A 245 -2.60 6.54 -16.17
C LEU A 245 -2.20 5.42 -15.22
N THR A 246 -1.86 5.74 -13.99
CA THR A 246 -1.29 4.77 -13.02
C THR A 246 -2.14 4.61 -11.77
N GLY A 247 -2.97 5.58 -11.44
CA GLY A 247 -3.76 5.60 -10.21
C GLY A 247 -2.97 5.97 -8.95
N ILE A 248 -1.71 6.44 -9.10
CA ILE A 248 -0.89 6.88 -7.96
C ILE A 248 -0.67 8.40 -7.98
N SER A 249 -0.27 8.96 -6.84
CA SER A 249 -0.12 10.41 -6.66
C SER A 249 0.98 11.02 -7.53
N LYS A 250 0.88 12.32 -7.76
CA LYS A 250 1.93 13.10 -8.44
C LYS A 250 3.26 13.05 -7.69
N GLU A 251 3.24 12.93 -6.37
CA GLU A 251 4.43 12.81 -5.53
C GLU A 251 5.11 11.46 -5.74
N ALA A 252 4.33 10.37 -5.77
CA ALA A 252 4.84 9.03 -6.07
C ALA A 252 5.40 8.96 -7.50
N ILE A 253 4.70 9.53 -8.48
CA ILE A 253 5.19 9.65 -9.86
C ILE A 253 6.51 10.43 -9.92
N ALA A 254 6.62 11.56 -9.21
CA ALA A 254 7.86 12.33 -9.19
C ALA A 254 9.04 11.51 -8.63
N MET A 255 8.80 10.69 -7.61
CA MET A 255 9.81 9.77 -7.06
C MET A 255 10.21 8.69 -8.07
N ILE A 256 9.23 8.08 -8.75
CA ILE A 256 9.45 7.05 -9.76
C ILE A 256 10.24 7.61 -10.94
N VAL A 257 9.79 8.72 -11.52
CA VAL A 257 10.46 9.37 -12.66
C VAL A 257 11.89 9.74 -12.32
N LYS A 258 12.11 10.37 -11.15
CA LYS A 258 13.47 10.70 -10.66
C LYS A 258 14.35 9.45 -10.48
N ARG A 259 13.77 8.34 -10.01
CA ARG A 259 14.48 7.06 -9.90
C ARG A 259 14.88 6.52 -11.27
N LEU A 260 13.95 6.50 -12.22
CA LEU A 260 14.14 6.00 -13.58
C LEU A 260 15.15 6.85 -14.36
N GLU A 261 15.12 8.18 -14.20
CA GLU A 261 16.09 9.10 -14.78
C GLU A 261 17.50 8.83 -14.24
N ARG A 262 17.65 8.71 -12.91
CA ARG A 262 18.93 8.41 -12.25
C ARG A 262 19.58 7.11 -12.75
N VAL A 263 18.78 6.09 -13.05
CA VAL A 263 19.28 4.81 -13.57
C VAL A 263 19.34 4.77 -15.10
N GLY A 264 19.04 5.87 -15.78
CA GLY A 264 19.13 6.02 -17.22
C GLY A 264 18.09 5.22 -18.02
N CYS A 265 16.96 4.88 -17.40
CA CYS A 265 15.86 4.20 -18.09
C CYS A 265 14.88 5.18 -18.75
N VAL A 266 14.84 6.41 -18.26
CA VAL A 266 13.95 7.47 -18.72
C VAL A 266 14.77 8.75 -18.92
N GLU A 267 14.39 9.54 -19.91
CA GLU A 267 14.82 10.91 -20.07
C GLU A 267 13.63 11.86 -20.01
N LEU A 268 13.83 13.03 -19.44
CA LEU A 268 12.85 14.10 -19.38
C LEU A 268 13.13 15.08 -20.50
N VAL A 269 12.22 15.17 -21.45
CA VAL A 269 12.30 16.09 -22.57
C VAL A 269 11.22 17.20 -22.45
N PRO A 270 11.43 18.39 -23.03
CA PRO A 270 10.38 19.41 -23.11
C PRO A 270 9.14 18.85 -23.78
N ALA A 271 7.96 19.21 -23.27
CA ALA A 271 6.70 18.87 -23.95
C ALA A 271 6.63 19.53 -25.32
N PRO A 272 6.03 18.87 -26.32
CA PRO A 272 5.76 19.51 -27.62
C PRO A 272 4.93 20.79 -27.44
N GLY A 273 5.31 21.88 -28.13
CA GLY A 273 4.62 23.17 -28.06
C GLY A 273 5.25 24.19 -27.11
N ARG A 274 4.57 25.33 -26.88
CA ARG A 274 5.09 26.48 -26.12
C ARG A 274 4.97 26.36 -24.58
N GLY A 275 4.70 25.16 -24.02
CA GLY A 275 4.47 24.98 -22.58
C GLY A 275 5.74 24.62 -21.78
N ARG A 276 5.70 24.84 -20.44
CA ARG A 276 6.75 24.43 -19.50
C ARG A 276 6.64 22.94 -19.09
N GLY A 277 5.81 22.14 -19.78
CA GLY A 277 5.61 20.72 -19.44
C GLY A 277 6.83 19.87 -19.77
N LYS A 278 6.92 18.69 -19.12
CA LYS A 278 7.92 17.67 -19.42
C LYS A 278 7.24 16.38 -19.84
N HIS A 279 7.84 15.68 -20.79
CA HIS A 279 7.52 14.31 -21.15
C HIS A 279 8.59 13.38 -20.59
N ALA A 280 8.15 12.28 -20.01
CA ALA A 280 9.00 11.16 -19.62
C ALA A 280 8.94 10.13 -20.74
N ARG A 281 10.07 9.84 -21.38
CA ARG A 281 10.17 8.80 -22.42
C ARG A 281 11.20 7.75 -22.08
N LEU A 282 10.98 6.54 -22.53
CA LEU A 282 11.96 5.47 -22.38
C LEU A 282 13.20 5.78 -23.20
N THR A 283 14.39 5.59 -22.61
CA THR A 283 15.62 5.57 -23.39
C THR A 283 15.61 4.34 -24.30
N ALA A 284 16.06 4.53 -25.56
CA ALA A 284 15.95 3.52 -26.61
C ALA A 284 16.59 2.17 -26.24
N ASP A 285 17.65 2.20 -25.46
CA ASP A 285 18.38 1.01 -25.06
C ASP A 285 17.99 0.53 -23.65
N ARG A 286 18.34 1.29 -22.62
CA ARG A 286 18.20 0.88 -21.21
C ARG A 286 16.74 0.85 -20.77
N GLY A 287 15.95 1.85 -21.15
CA GLY A 287 14.53 1.96 -20.79
C GLY A 287 13.71 0.83 -21.39
N VAL A 288 13.82 0.61 -22.69
CA VAL A 288 13.12 -0.45 -23.41
C VAL A 288 13.49 -1.83 -22.87
N ARG A 289 14.80 -2.08 -22.67
CA ARG A 289 15.24 -3.35 -22.07
C ARG A 289 14.76 -3.55 -20.63
N ALA A 290 14.77 -2.49 -19.81
CA ALA A 290 14.30 -2.56 -18.43
C ALA A 290 12.80 -2.90 -18.36
N ARG A 291 11.96 -2.28 -19.21
CA ARG A 291 10.53 -2.58 -19.31
C ARG A 291 10.30 -4.04 -19.71
N ALA A 292 10.96 -4.50 -20.77
CA ALA A 292 10.83 -5.89 -21.23
C ALA A 292 11.36 -6.90 -20.19
N ALA A 293 12.46 -6.60 -19.52
CA ALA A 293 12.99 -7.45 -18.45
C ALA A 293 12.05 -7.54 -17.27
N GLY A 294 11.38 -6.44 -16.91
CA GLY A 294 10.36 -6.41 -15.85
C GLY A 294 9.15 -7.27 -16.19
N ALA A 295 8.62 -7.16 -17.41
CA ALA A 295 7.51 -7.99 -17.87
C ALA A 295 7.84 -9.50 -17.80
N ARG A 296 9.00 -9.92 -18.33
CA ARG A 296 9.46 -11.30 -18.21
C ARG A 296 9.67 -11.77 -16.78
N ARG A 297 10.03 -10.84 -15.87
CA ARG A 297 10.17 -11.16 -14.44
C ARG A 297 8.81 -11.40 -13.80
N LEU A 298 7.80 -10.60 -14.12
CA LEU A 298 6.43 -10.81 -13.66
C LEU A 298 5.91 -12.20 -14.07
N GLU A 299 6.10 -12.58 -15.33
CA GLU A 299 5.73 -13.91 -15.83
C GLU A 299 6.44 -15.04 -15.05
N ARG A 300 7.74 -14.88 -14.77
CA ARG A 300 8.48 -15.85 -13.96
C ARG A 300 7.98 -15.95 -12.52
N VAL A 301 7.61 -14.83 -11.90
CA VAL A 301 7.05 -14.86 -10.54
C VAL A 301 5.71 -15.58 -10.53
N VAL A 302 4.83 -15.31 -11.50
CA VAL A 302 3.56 -16.04 -11.65
C VAL A 302 3.81 -17.53 -11.91
N GLY A 303 4.79 -17.87 -12.75
CA GLY A 303 5.22 -19.26 -12.99
C GLY A 303 5.67 -19.94 -11.70
N GLY A 304 6.56 -19.31 -10.94
CA GLY A 304 7.02 -19.83 -9.65
C GLY A 304 5.90 -19.93 -8.58
N TRP A 305 4.90 -19.06 -8.64
CA TRP A 305 3.71 -19.21 -7.81
C TRP A 305 2.88 -20.43 -8.19
N ARG A 306 2.69 -20.69 -9.49
CA ARG A 306 1.99 -21.87 -9.98
C ARG A 306 2.72 -23.17 -9.63
N GLU A 307 4.04 -23.17 -9.68
CA GLU A 307 4.88 -24.30 -9.27
C GLU A 307 4.79 -24.54 -7.75
N ARG A 308 4.82 -23.46 -6.95
CA ARG A 308 4.85 -23.55 -5.48
C ARG A 308 3.49 -23.85 -4.87
N PHE A 309 2.44 -23.17 -5.32
CA PHE A 309 1.10 -23.23 -4.73
C PHE A 309 0.10 -24.05 -5.54
N GLY A 310 0.50 -24.51 -6.72
CA GLY A 310 -0.38 -25.18 -7.68
C GLY A 310 -1.00 -24.21 -8.69
N ALA A 311 -1.04 -24.64 -9.95
CA ALA A 311 -1.60 -23.86 -11.06
C ALA A 311 -3.10 -23.54 -10.84
N ASP A 312 -3.84 -24.50 -10.30
CA ASP A 312 -5.28 -24.36 -10.03
C ASP A 312 -5.54 -23.35 -8.90
N ALA A 313 -4.76 -23.36 -7.80
CA ALA A 313 -4.89 -22.42 -6.72
C ALA A 313 -4.64 -20.97 -7.18
N VAL A 314 -3.60 -20.72 -7.97
CA VAL A 314 -3.30 -19.40 -8.52
C VAL A 314 -4.38 -18.95 -9.49
N SER A 315 -4.89 -19.87 -10.34
CA SER A 315 -5.97 -19.57 -11.28
C SER A 315 -7.30 -19.32 -10.55
N GLU A 316 -7.57 -20.04 -9.46
CA GLU A 316 -8.75 -19.81 -8.62
C GLU A 316 -8.68 -18.44 -7.95
N LEU A 317 -7.53 -18.04 -7.40
CA LEU A 317 -7.36 -16.71 -6.83
C LEU A 317 -7.64 -15.59 -7.85
N GLN A 318 -7.16 -15.73 -9.08
CA GLN A 318 -7.46 -14.78 -10.16
C GLN A 318 -8.97 -14.73 -10.46
N ARG A 319 -9.60 -15.90 -10.62
CA ARG A 319 -11.04 -16.02 -10.90
C ARG A 319 -11.92 -15.50 -9.76
N ALA A 320 -11.48 -15.67 -8.51
CA ALA A 320 -12.19 -15.16 -7.35
C ALA A 320 -12.15 -13.63 -7.25
N LEU A 321 -11.01 -13.02 -7.60
CA LEU A 321 -10.83 -11.57 -7.57
C LEU A 321 -11.52 -10.85 -8.76
N GLU A 322 -11.60 -11.48 -9.92
CA GLU A 322 -12.07 -10.85 -11.16
C GLU A 322 -13.44 -10.17 -11.04
N PRO A 323 -14.51 -10.80 -10.49
CA PRO A 323 -15.83 -10.16 -10.39
C PRO A 323 -15.88 -8.99 -9.40
N ILE A 324 -14.95 -8.94 -8.44
CA ILE A 324 -14.86 -7.85 -7.46
C ILE A 324 -14.04 -6.69 -8.00
N VAL A 325 -12.94 -7.00 -8.69
CA VAL A 325 -11.98 -5.99 -9.15
C VAL A 325 -12.35 -5.40 -10.51
N GLY A 326 -12.95 -6.20 -11.41
CA GLY A 326 -13.22 -5.75 -12.78
C GLY A 326 -11.94 -5.39 -13.53
N ASP A 327 -11.96 -4.30 -14.28
CA ASP A 327 -10.81 -3.79 -15.05
C ASP A 327 -9.96 -2.75 -14.27
N GLY A 328 -10.28 -2.49 -13.01
CA GLY A 328 -9.56 -1.55 -12.14
C GLY A 328 -9.83 -0.07 -12.44
N THR A 329 -10.67 0.26 -13.43
CA THR A 329 -11.08 1.63 -13.75
C THR A 329 -12.37 2.00 -13.01
N ARG A 330 -12.62 3.31 -12.85
CA ARG A 330 -13.87 3.80 -12.25
C ARG A 330 -15.11 3.32 -12.99
N ALA A 331 -15.05 3.15 -14.30
CA ALA A 331 -16.18 2.75 -15.13
C ALA A 331 -16.43 1.24 -15.13
N GLY A 332 -15.39 0.42 -14.90
CA GLY A 332 -15.45 -1.03 -15.08
C GLY A 332 -15.15 -1.84 -13.82
N SER A 333 -14.91 -1.19 -12.67
CA SER A 333 -14.62 -1.87 -11.41
C SER A 333 -15.69 -1.60 -10.35
N PRO A 334 -16.40 -2.63 -9.86
CA PRO A 334 -17.37 -2.49 -8.78
C PRO A 334 -16.77 -1.99 -7.46
N LEU A 335 -15.45 -2.05 -7.30
CA LEU A 335 -14.75 -1.51 -6.12
C LEU A 335 -15.02 -0.02 -5.90
N PHE A 336 -15.18 0.76 -6.98
CA PHE A 336 -15.37 2.21 -6.88
C PHE A 336 -16.65 2.64 -6.17
N ASP A 337 -17.66 1.78 -6.08
CA ASP A 337 -18.92 2.06 -5.35
C ASP A 337 -18.67 2.31 -3.85
N GLY A 338 -17.59 1.75 -3.29
CA GLY A 338 -17.22 1.93 -1.87
C GLY A 338 -16.21 3.05 -1.60
N LEU A 339 -15.63 3.66 -2.63
CA LEU A 339 -14.49 4.57 -2.45
C LEU A 339 -14.91 6.03 -2.17
N THR A 340 -16.18 6.35 -2.29
CA THR A 340 -16.68 7.73 -2.08
C THR A 340 -16.54 8.11 -0.60
N PRO A 341 -15.77 9.16 -0.27
CA PRO A 341 -15.66 9.63 1.10
C PRO A 341 -16.94 10.35 1.55
N ASP A 342 -17.10 10.50 2.85
CA ASP A 342 -18.13 11.35 3.45
C ASP A 342 -18.03 12.78 2.84
N PRO A 343 -19.13 13.35 2.31
CA PRO A 343 -19.14 14.68 1.67
C PRO A 343 -18.62 15.79 2.59
N ASP A 344 -18.84 15.68 3.90
CA ASP A 344 -18.41 16.66 4.89
C ASP A 344 -16.95 16.48 5.31
N SER A 345 -16.31 15.36 4.90
CA SER A 345 -14.92 15.09 5.21
C SER A 345 -13.98 15.91 4.34
N TRP A 346 -12.77 16.17 4.85
CA TRP A 346 -11.71 16.78 4.04
C TRP A 346 -11.34 15.92 2.84
N ARG A 347 -11.54 14.60 2.91
CA ARG A 347 -11.26 13.64 1.81
C ARG A 347 -12.15 13.88 0.59
N ALA A 348 -13.36 14.38 0.77
CA ALA A 348 -14.24 14.75 -0.34
C ALA A 348 -13.69 15.87 -1.23
N ARG A 349 -12.69 16.60 -0.74
CA ARG A 349 -12.00 17.67 -1.49
C ARG A 349 -10.81 17.17 -2.29
N VAL A 350 -10.42 15.92 -2.11
CA VAL A 350 -9.33 15.27 -2.85
C VAL A 350 -9.90 14.63 -4.11
N PRO A 351 -9.30 14.84 -5.28
CA PRO A 351 -9.75 14.17 -6.49
C PRO A 351 -9.76 12.67 -6.32
N ALA A 352 -10.89 12.03 -6.59
CA ALA A 352 -10.98 10.60 -6.57
C ALA A 352 -10.19 9.98 -7.74
N PRO A 353 -9.54 8.83 -7.56
CA PRO A 353 -8.80 8.19 -8.63
C PRO A 353 -9.75 7.72 -9.75
N GLU A 354 -9.27 7.73 -10.97
CA GLU A 354 -9.95 7.17 -12.14
C GLU A 354 -9.57 5.70 -12.38
N LEU A 355 -8.45 5.29 -11.78
CA LEU A 355 -7.85 3.96 -11.89
C LEU A 355 -7.28 3.57 -10.54
N LEU A 356 -7.46 2.31 -10.14
CA LEU A 356 -6.75 1.75 -8.98
C LEU A 356 -5.32 1.34 -9.39
N PRO A 357 -4.31 1.57 -8.53
CA PRO A 357 -2.92 1.33 -8.87
C PRO A 357 -2.62 -0.16 -9.05
N TRP A 358 -1.68 -0.46 -9.94
CA TRP A 358 -1.20 -1.83 -10.14
C TRP A 358 -0.24 -2.28 -9.04
N PHE A 359 0.29 -1.33 -8.28
CA PHE A 359 0.99 -1.57 -7.02
C PHE A 359 0.79 -0.39 -6.07
N PRO A 360 0.37 -0.60 -4.82
CA PRO A 360 0.12 0.50 -3.89
C PRO A 360 1.43 1.15 -3.47
N MET A 361 1.49 2.48 -3.56
CA MET A 361 2.55 3.29 -2.98
C MET A 361 1.96 4.25 -1.94
N PRO A 362 1.51 3.75 -0.80
CA PRO A 362 0.88 4.60 0.20
C PRO A 362 1.90 5.57 0.79
N LEU A 363 1.85 6.78 0.34
CA LEU A 363 2.48 7.91 1.01
C LEU A 363 1.41 8.51 1.90
N HIS A 364 1.44 8.36 3.19
CA HIS A 364 0.46 8.82 4.18
C HIS A 364 0.18 10.33 4.14
N ARG A 365 -0.07 10.87 2.97
CA ARG A 365 -0.55 12.21 2.77
C ARG A 365 -2.01 12.10 2.41
N GLY A 366 -2.80 12.35 3.39
CA GLY A 366 -4.19 12.59 3.40
C GLY A 366 -5.00 12.47 2.14
N GLY A 367 -5.13 11.37 1.59
CA GLY A 367 -5.92 11.08 0.44
C GLY A 367 -6.12 9.60 0.34
N TYR A 368 -5.99 9.12 -0.81
CA TYR A 368 -6.00 7.71 -1.10
C TYR A 368 -4.66 7.06 -0.73
N PRO A 369 -4.58 5.74 -0.58
CA PRO A 369 -3.35 5.02 -0.21
C PRO A 369 -2.19 5.24 -1.17
N ASP A 370 -2.43 5.82 -2.31
CA ASP A 370 -1.41 6.31 -3.23
C ASP A 370 -0.71 7.58 -2.76
N GLY A 371 -1.17 8.19 -1.66
CA GLY A 371 -0.56 9.36 -1.06
C GLY A 371 -1.03 10.69 -1.61
N SER A 372 -2.12 10.73 -2.34
CA SER A 372 -2.72 12.00 -2.76
C SER A 372 -3.49 12.71 -1.66
#